data_784e068e2a2159d634d79bd47af9d5b7
#
_entry.id   784e068e2a2159d634d79bd47af9d5b7
#
_cell.length_a   1.000
_cell.length_b   1.000
_cell.length_c   1.000
_cell.angle_alpha   90.00
_cell.angle_beta   90.00
_cell.angle_gamma   90.00
#
_symmetry.space_group_name_H-M   'P 1'
#
loop_
_entity.id
_entity.type
_entity.pdbx_description
1 polymer ?
#
loop_
_entity_poly.entity_id
_entity_poly.type
_entity_poly.pdbx_seq_one_letter_code
_entity_poly.pdbx_strand_id
1 'polypeptide(L)'
;GYRELFTDLKNWLRSITGFSGVSLQPNAGAQGEFAGLMVIRKFHEKNGETNRNVCLIPSSAHGTNPASAQMVGMKVVVVKCDQYGNVDYEDLKNKAEEHSENLAALMVTYPSTHGVFEEKITDICELIHNHGGQVYMDGANLNALVGIAKPGNFGPDVCHINLHKTFCIPHGGGGPGMGPIACKKHLEIFLPKHSVIKD
;
A
#
# COMPACT_ATOMS: atom_id res chain seq x y z
N GLY A 1 -10.20 -25.96 10.93
CA GLY A 1 -8.74 -25.94 11.05
C GLY A 1 -8.10 -24.75 10.35
N TYR A 2 -6.94 -24.91 9.70
CA TYR A 2 -6.20 -23.78 9.09
C TYR A 2 -7.02 -22.93 8.11
N ARG A 3 -7.89 -23.55 7.30
CA ARG A 3 -8.78 -22.80 6.37
C ARG A 3 -9.71 -21.84 7.12
N GLU A 4 -10.30 -22.29 8.20
CA GLU A 4 -11.16 -21.48 9.08
C GLU A 4 -10.36 -20.33 9.71
N LEU A 5 -9.19 -20.64 10.33
CA LEU A 5 -8.30 -19.64 10.88
C LEU A 5 -7.94 -18.54 9.87
N PHE A 6 -7.56 -18.92 8.64
CA PHE A 6 -7.21 -17.95 7.61
C PHE A 6 -8.43 -17.14 7.15
N THR A 7 -9.60 -17.73 7.10
CA THR A 7 -10.84 -17.03 6.75
C THR A 7 -11.19 -15.99 7.81
N ASP A 8 -11.14 -16.37 9.09
CA ASP A 8 -11.42 -15.47 10.21
C ASP A 8 -10.43 -14.33 10.26
N LEU A 9 -9.13 -14.61 10.15
CA LEU A 9 -8.10 -13.58 10.11
C LEU A 9 -8.31 -12.58 8.96
N LYS A 10 -8.63 -13.06 7.75
CA LYS A 10 -8.94 -12.18 6.62
C LYS A 10 -10.16 -11.31 6.90
N ASN A 11 -11.20 -11.86 7.51
CA ASN A 11 -12.41 -11.13 7.85
C ASN A 11 -12.15 -10.05 8.91
N TRP A 12 -11.34 -10.37 9.92
CA TRP A 12 -10.93 -9.38 10.92
C TRP A 12 -10.11 -8.25 10.31
N LEU A 13 -9.13 -8.57 9.46
CA LEU A 13 -8.33 -7.57 8.77
C LEU A 13 -9.18 -6.68 7.85
N ARG A 14 -10.15 -7.25 7.12
CA ARG A 14 -11.15 -6.46 6.34
C ARG A 14 -11.92 -5.50 7.24
N SER A 15 -12.42 -6.00 8.37
CA SER A 15 -13.20 -5.21 9.32
C SER A 15 -12.38 -4.05 9.92
N ILE A 16 -11.13 -4.30 10.27
CA ILE A 16 -10.22 -3.33 10.88
C ILE A 16 -9.81 -2.25 9.86
N THR A 17 -9.53 -2.65 8.64
CA THR A 17 -8.94 -1.76 7.62
C THR A 17 -9.95 -1.14 6.67
N GLY A 18 -11.16 -1.69 6.55
CA GLY A 18 -12.17 -1.24 5.60
C GLY A 18 -11.95 -1.68 4.15
N PHE A 19 -10.94 -2.49 3.87
CA PHE A 19 -10.68 -3.03 2.54
C PHE A 19 -11.56 -4.24 2.21
N SER A 20 -11.76 -4.50 0.91
CA SER A 20 -12.59 -5.60 0.42
C SER A 20 -11.83 -6.92 0.34
N GLY A 21 -10.60 -6.89 -0.18
CA GLY A 21 -9.77 -8.07 -0.37
C GLY A 21 -8.59 -8.13 0.59
N VAL A 22 -8.21 -9.33 1.04
CA VAL A 22 -7.01 -9.56 1.85
C VAL A 22 -6.31 -10.83 1.39
N SER A 23 -4.98 -10.75 1.22
CA SER A 23 -4.12 -11.92 1.02
C SER A 23 -3.13 -12.05 2.19
N LEU A 24 -2.99 -13.27 2.69
CA LEU A 24 -2.04 -13.63 3.74
C LEU A 24 -0.74 -14.24 3.17
N GLN A 25 -0.56 -14.21 1.86
CA GLN A 25 0.63 -14.81 1.20
C GLN A 25 1.95 -14.13 1.59
N PRO A 26 2.06 -12.79 1.64
CA PRO A 26 3.32 -12.15 2.03
C PRO A 26 3.67 -12.46 3.49
N ASN A 27 4.88 -12.94 3.73
CA ASN A 27 5.36 -13.31 5.06
C ASN A 27 6.39 -12.32 5.65
N ALA A 28 6.48 -11.14 5.08
CA ALA A 28 7.28 -10.02 5.59
C ALA A 28 6.70 -8.70 5.04
N GLY A 29 7.00 -7.58 5.70
CA GLY A 29 6.57 -6.25 5.24
C GLY A 29 7.04 -5.94 3.82
N ALA A 30 8.33 -6.13 3.52
CA ALA A 30 8.88 -5.91 2.18
C ALA A 30 8.23 -6.80 1.11
N GLN A 31 7.82 -8.02 1.45
CA GLN A 31 7.05 -8.88 0.53
C GLN A 31 5.63 -8.37 0.33
N GLY A 32 5.02 -7.78 1.36
CA GLY A 32 3.75 -7.07 1.26
C GLY A 32 3.86 -5.86 0.34
N GLU A 33 4.93 -5.07 0.47
CA GLU A 33 5.21 -3.94 -0.42
C GLU A 33 5.31 -4.41 -1.88
N PHE A 34 6.17 -5.39 -2.15
CA PHE A 34 6.32 -5.96 -3.49
C PHE A 34 4.99 -6.48 -4.04
N ALA A 35 4.27 -7.28 -3.26
CA ALA A 35 3.00 -7.87 -3.70
C ALA A 35 1.93 -6.80 -3.97
N GLY A 36 1.82 -5.78 -3.13
CA GLY A 36 0.87 -4.68 -3.31
C GLY A 36 1.15 -3.84 -4.55
N LEU A 37 2.41 -3.52 -4.81
CA LEU A 37 2.80 -2.82 -6.04
C LEU A 37 2.62 -3.69 -7.29
N MET A 38 2.85 -5.01 -7.19
CA MET A 38 2.53 -5.94 -8.27
C MET A 38 1.03 -6.00 -8.57
N VAL A 39 0.16 -5.90 -7.56
CA VAL A 39 -1.29 -5.80 -7.74
C VAL A 39 -1.65 -4.56 -8.57
N ILE A 40 -1.06 -3.41 -8.24
CA ILE A 40 -1.27 -2.16 -8.99
C ILE A 40 -0.75 -2.30 -10.43
N ARG A 41 0.45 -2.83 -10.60
CA ARG A 41 1.02 -3.05 -11.93
C ARG A 41 0.13 -3.95 -12.79
N LYS A 42 -0.35 -5.07 -12.23
CA LYS A 42 -1.24 -6.00 -12.94
C LYS A 42 -2.59 -5.36 -13.29
N PHE A 43 -3.10 -4.47 -12.46
CA PHE A 43 -4.29 -3.68 -12.76
C PHE A 43 -4.08 -2.81 -14.01
N HIS A 44 -2.99 -2.04 -14.08
CA HIS A 44 -2.68 -1.22 -15.25
C HIS A 44 -2.44 -2.06 -16.51
N GLU A 45 -1.67 -3.15 -16.40
CA GLU A 45 -1.44 -4.09 -17.53
C GLU A 45 -2.76 -4.64 -18.08
N LYS A 46 -3.70 -5.04 -17.21
CA LYS A 46 -5.01 -5.55 -17.64
C LYS A 46 -5.86 -4.51 -18.35
N ASN A 47 -5.73 -3.25 -17.96
CA ASN A 47 -6.43 -2.13 -18.58
C ASN A 47 -5.76 -1.64 -19.88
N GLY A 48 -4.67 -2.28 -20.31
CA GLY A 48 -3.92 -1.87 -21.51
C GLY A 48 -2.98 -0.68 -21.28
N GLU A 49 -2.79 -0.26 -20.03
CA GLU A 49 -1.99 0.91 -19.63
C GLU A 49 -0.56 0.50 -19.25
N THR A 50 0.13 -0.25 -20.09
CA THR A 50 1.48 -0.77 -19.81
C THR A 50 2.55 0.32 -19.71
N ASN A 51 2.25 1.54 -20.19
CA ASN A 51 3.08 2.73 -20.06
C ASN A 51 3.08 3.31 -18.63
N ARG A 52 2.09 2.97 -17.79
CA ARG A 52 2.04 3.44 -16.40
C ARG A 52 3.08 2.69 -15.55
N ASN A 53 4.20 3.35 -15.34
CA ASN A 53 5.35 2.77 -14.64
C ASN A 53 6.05 3.74 -13.67
N VAL A 54 5.49 4.92 -13.44
CA VAL A 54 6.03 5.87 -12.46
C VAL A 54 5.37 5.68 -11.10
N CYS A 55 6.20 5.59 -10.05
CA CYS A 55 5.78 5.57 -8.66
C CYS A 55 6.30 6.82 -7.95
N LEU A 56 5.39 7.67 -7.49
CA LEU A 56 5.72 8.82 -6.65
C LEU A 56 5.93 8.34 -5.21
N ILE A 57 7.00 8.78 -4.56
CA ILE A 57 7.34 8.38 -3.19
C ILE A 57 7.82 9.61 -2.40
N PRO A 58 7.17 9.98 -1.28
CA PRO A 58 7.64 11.06 -0.43
C PRO A 58 9.04 10.80 0.13
N SER A 59 9.84 11.84 0.28
CA SER A 59 11.20 11.74 0.83
C SER A 59 11.26 11.24 2.27
N SER A 60 10.13 11.30 3.00
CA SER A 60 9.96 10.73 4.34
C SER A 60 9.68 9.22 4.36
N ALA A 61 9.52 8.57 3.21
CA ALA A 61 9.20 7.15 3.14
C ALA A 61 10.34 6.27 3.66
N HIS A 62 9.98 5.10 4.15
CA HIS A 62 10.97 4.09 4.54
C HIS A 62 11.82 3.67 3.33
N GLY A 63 13.10 3.43 3.53
CA GLY A 63 14.05 3.11 2.45
C GLY A 63 13.72 1.84 1.65
N THR A 64 12.88 0.94 2.17
CA THR A 64 12.39 -0.24 1.44
C THR A 64 11.35 0.12 0.37
N ASN A 65 10.64 1.22 0.51
CA ASN A 65 9.60 1.60 -0.45
C ASN A 65 10.15 1.84 -1.87
N PRO A 66 11.18 2.67 -2.09
CA PRO A 66 11.76 2.82 -3.42
C PRO A 66 12.38 1.53 -3.95
N ALA A 67 12.98 0.69 -3.09
CA ALA A 67 13.52 -0.60 -3.50
C ALA A 67 12.42 -1.53 -4.02
N SER A 68 11.29 -1.63 -3.30
CA SER A 68 10.14 -2.43 -3.71
C SER A 68 9.53 -1.93 -5.03
N ALA A 69 9.44 -0.60 -5.22
CA ALA A 69 8.96 -0.02 -6.48
C ALA A 69 9.88 -0.37 -7.67
N GLN A 70 11.20 -0.30 -7.48
CA GLN A 70 12.16 -0.70 -8.52
C GLN A 70 12.09 -2.20 -8.82
N MET A 71 11.92 -3.05 -7.81
CA MET A 71 11.78 -4.50 -8.00
C MET A 71 10.58 -4.89 -8.87
N VAL A 72 9.49 -4.14 -8.82
CA VAL A 72 8.33 -4.35 -9.69
C VAL A 72 8.46 -3.64 -11.04
N GLY A 73 9.61 -3.03 -11.33
CA GLY A 73 9.90 -2.36 -12.59
C GLY A 73 9.31 -0.95 -12.70
N MET A 74 8.97 -0.31 -11.59
CA MET A 74 8.52 1.08 -11.58
C MET A 74 9.70 2.05 -11.45
N LYS A 75 9.60 3.19 -12.13
CA LYS A 75 10.51 4.33 -12.00
C LYS A 75 10.10 5.15 -10.78
N VAL A 76 11.01 5.30 -9.83
CA VAL A 76 10.77 6.12 -8.63
C VAL A 76 10.98 7.60 -8.93
N VAL A 77 10.02 8.41 -8.56
CA VAL A 77 10.09 9.88 -8.55
C VAL A 77 9.83 10.36 -7.13
N VAL A 78 10.82 11.02 -6.56
CA VAL A 78 10.76 11.47 -5.16
C VAL A 78 9.94 12.75 -5.04
N VAL A 79 8.97 12.77 -4.12
CA VAL A 79 8.18 13.95 -3.75
C VAL A 79 8.78 14.57 -2.49
N LYS A 80 8.91 15.89 -2.46
CA LYS A 80 9.42 16.61 -1.29
C LYS A 80 8.47 16.52 -0.11
N CYS A 81 9.03 16.68 1.08
CA CYS A 81 8.27 16.95 2.30
C CYS A 81 8.57 18.39 2.75
N ASP A 82 7.62 19.00 3.46
CA ASP A 82 7.79 20.29 4.08
C ASP A 82 8.68 20.19 5.34
N GLN A 83 8.94 21.34 5.96
CA GLN A 83 9.74 21.39 7.19
C GLN A 83 9.12 20.70 8.42
N TYR A 84 7.83 20.37 8.35
CA TYR A 84 7.07 19.69 9.40
C TYR A 84 6.94 18.19 9.13
N GLY A 85 7.43 17.72 7.97
CA GLY A 85 7.39 16.32 7.58
C GLY A 85 6.12 15.89 6.84
N ASN A 86 5.23 16.83 6.48
CA ASN A 86 4.10 16.54 5.61
C ASN A 86 4.57 16.42 4.16
N VAL A 87 3.78 15.76 3.33
CA VAL A 87 3.99 15.75 1.88
C VAL A 87 3.80 17.17 1.34
N ASP A 88 4.80 17.69 0.60
CA ASP A 88 4.67 18.95 -0.11
C ASP A 88 3.64 18.78 -1.23
N TYR A 89 2.42 19.28 -0.99
CA TYR A 89 1.28 19.10 -1.87
C TYR A 89 1.48 19.74 -3.24
N GLU A 90 2.16 20.89 -3.32
CA GLU A 90 2.43 21.56 -4.59
C GLU A 90 3.47 20.76 -5.40
N ASP A 91 4.52 20.25 -4.77
CA ASP A 91 5.51 19.40 -5.44
C ASP A 91 4.86 18.08 -5.92
N LEU A 92 3.97 17.50 -5.10
CA LEU A 92 3.21 16.30 -5.48
C LEU A 92 2.33 16.57 -6.70
N LYS A 93 1.58 17.68 -6.70
CA LYS A 93 0.69 18.08 -7.79
C LYS A 93 1.46 18.27 -9.09
N ASN A 94 2.54 19.04 -9.06
CA ASN A 94 3.39 19.28 -10.23
C ASN A 94 3.91 17.95 -10.83
N LYS A 95 4.35 17.02 -9.97
CA LYS A 95 4.85 15.71 -10.41
C LYS A 95 3.75 14.80 -10.93
N ALA A 96 2.56 14.83 -10.32
CA ALA A 96 1.41 14.08 -10.81
C ALA A 96 0.97 14.58 -12.19
N GLU A 97 0.99 15.90 -12.42
CA GLU A 97 0.71 16.51 -13.74
C GLU A 97 1.79 16.14 -14.76
N GLU A 98 3.08 16.30 -14.43
CA GLU A 98 4.22 15.95 -15.29
C GLU A 98 4.18 14.49 -15.75
N HIS A 99 3.76 13.59 -14.86
CA HIS A 99 3.74 12.15 -15.11
C HIS A 99 2.34 11.60 -15.37
N SER A 100 1.35 12.43 -15.65
CA SER A 100 -0.07 12.02 -15.75
C SER A 100 -0.32 10.83 -16.68
N GLU A 101 0.40 10.74 -17.79
CA GLU A 101 0.24 9.65 -18.75
C GLU A 101 0.87 8.32 -18.30
N ASN A 102 1.86 8.38 -17.42
CA ASN A 102 2.61 7.21 -16.99
C ASN A 102 2.64 6.99 -15.47
N LEU A 103 1.84 7.74 -14.72
CA LEU A 103 1.69 7.60 -13.29
C LEU A 103 1.00 6.27 -12.96
N ALA A 104 1.72 5.36 -12.32
CA ALA A 104 1.19 4.09 -11.87
C ALA A 104 0.69 4.16 -10.43
N ALA A 105 1.48 4.75 -9.54
CA ALA A 105 1.20 4.75 -8.11
C ALA A 105 1.80 5.94 -7.36
N LEU A 106 1.16 6.31 -6.26
CA LEU A 106 1.80 6.96 -5.12
C LEU A 106 1.99 5.92 -4.02
N MET A 107 3.16 5.87 -3.40
CA MET A 107 3.44 5.03 -2.24
C MET A 107 3.66 5.93 -1.02
N VAL A 108 2.72 5.93 -0.09
CA VAL A 108 2.69 6.82 1.08
C VAL A 108 2.61 6.02 2.38
N THR A 109 3.33 6.45 3.40
CA THR A 109 3.25 5.90 4.77
C THR A 109 2.31 6.78 5.60
N TYR A 110 1.33 6.17 6.29
CA TYR A 110 0.36 6.92 7.09
C TYR A 110 0.04 6.21 8.42
N PRO A 111 0.27 6.83 9.59
CA PRO A 111 1.08 8.05 9.75
C PRO A 111 2.49 7.91 9.17
N SER A 112 3.15 9.05 8.86
CA SER A 112 4.48 9.02 8.25
C SER A 112 5.54 8.39 9.16
N THR A 113 6.72 8.09 8.62
CA THR A 113 7.88 7.62 9.43
C THR A 113 8.32 8.62 10.49
N HIS A 114 7.97 9.89 10.34
CA HIS A 114 8.19 10.94 11.34
C HIS A 114 7.04 11.07 12.35
N GLY A 115 6.01 10.21 12.28
CA GLY A 115 4.85 10.24 13.16
C GLY A 115 3.83 11.34 12.81
N VAL A 116 3.93 11.93 11.63
CA VAL A 116 3.03 12.98 11.17
C VAL A 116 1.77 12.37 10.54
N PHE A 117 0.60 12.84 11.00
CA PHE A 117 -0.67 12.58 10.33
C PHE A 117 -0.84 13.60 9.21
N GLU A 118 -0.81 13.15 7.97
CA GLU A 118 -1.02 13.97 6.79
C GLU A 118 -2.48 14.46 6.76
N GLU A 119 -2.71 15.75 7.03
CA GLU A 119 -4.05 16.32 7.08
C GLU A 119 -4.78 16.27 5.72
N LYS A 120 -4.01 16.32 4.63
CA LYS A 120 -4.50 16.29 3.25
C LYS A 120 -4.54 14.90 2.63
N ILE A 121 -4.50 13.84 3.43
CA ILE A 121 -4.39 12.47 2.88
C ILE A 121 -5.50 12.15 1.87
N THR A 122 -6.72 12.62 2.09
CA THR A 122 -7.84 12.41 1.17
C THR A 122 -7.62 13.15 -0.14
N ASP A 123 -7.22 14.43 -0.08
CA ASP A 123 -6.95 15.26 -1.26
C ASP A 123 -5.76 14.68 -2.07
N ILE A 124 -4.75 14.16 -1.37
CA ILE A 124 -3.61 13.48 -1.98
C ILE A 124 -4.08 12.24 -2.76
N CYS A 125 -4.93 11.42 -2.16
CA CYS A 125 -5.47 10.24 -2.83
C CYS A 125 -6.30 10.63 -4.07
N GLU A 126 -7.17 11.63 -3.95
CA GLU A 126 -7.98 12.12 -5.06
C GLU A 126 -7.13 12.69 -6.20
N LEU A 127 -6.08 13.44 -5.87
CA LEU A 127 -5.14 13.95 -6.85
C LEU A 127 -4.52 12.82 -7.69
N ILE A 128 -4.03 11.77 -7.05
CA ILE A 128 -3.43 10.63 -7.72
C ILE A 128 -4.43 9.89 -8.59
N HIS A 129 -5.65 9.67 -8.10
CA HIS A 129 -6.72 9.03 -8.86
C HIS A 129 -7.12 9.85 -10.10
N ASN A 130 -7.16 11.18 -9.99
CA ASN A 130 -7.48 12.07 -11.10
C ASN A 130 -6.44 12.00 -12.23
N HIS A 131 -5.22 11.60 -11.92
CA HIS A 131 -4.14 11.33 -12.88
C HIS A 131 -4.02 9.84 -13.27
N GLY A 132 -5.01 9.01 -12.90
CA GLY A 132 -5.08 7.59 -13.26
C GLY A 132 -4.19 6.66 -12.44
N GLY A 133 -3.44 7.18 -11.46
CA GLY A 133 -2.62 6.37 -10.56
C GLY A 133 -3.44 5.69 -9.46
N GLN A 134 -2.83 4.73 -8.78
CA GLN A 134 -3.37 4.07 -7.59
C GLN A 134 -2.58 4.49 -6.34
N VAL A 135 -3.22 4.49 -5.18
CA VAL A 135 -2.56 4.83 -3.92
C VAL A 135 -2.23 3.58 -3.13
N TYR A 136 -0.93 3.35 -2.95
CA TYR A 136 -0.40 2.35 -2.05
C TYR A 136 -0.10 2.99 -0.69
N MET A 137 -0.71 2.50 0.37
CA MET A 137 -0.43 2.92 1.74
C MET A 137 0.47 1.91 2.44
N ASP A 138 1.61 2.36 2.89
CA ASP A 138 2.43 1.61 3.83
C ASP A 138 1.76 1.63 5.21
N GLY A 139 1.13 0.52 5.55
CA GLY A 139 0.46 0.28 6.83
C GLY A 139 1.25 -0.65 7.74
N ALA A 140 2.57 -0.69 7.61
CA ALA A 140 3.44 -1.50 8.45
C ALA A 140 3.17 -1.27 9.94
N ASN A 141 2.78 -0.08 10.32
CA ASN A 141 2.36 0.28 11.67
C ASN A 141 0.96 0.91 11.66
N LEU A 142 -0.05 0.13 12.05
CA LEU A 142 -1.44 0.58 12.20
C LEU A 142 -1.83 0.94 13.65
N ASN A 143 -0.89 0.99 14.59
CA ASN A 143 -1.19 1.21 16.01
C ASN A 143 -2.03 2.47 16.27
N ALA A 144 -1.78 3.53 15.51
CA ALA A 144 -2.50 4.80 15.63
C ALA A 144 -3.86 4.81 14.92
N LEU A 145 -4.17 3.81 14.09
CA LEU A 145 -5.37 3.78 13.25
C LEU A 145 -6.41 2.76 13.74
N VAL A 146 -5.98 1.62 14.27
CA VAL A 146 -6.89 0.52 14.65
C VAL A 146 -7.94 1.01 15.65
N GLY A 147 -9.21 0.82 15.30
CA GLY A 147 -10.34 1.24 16.11
C GLY A 147 -10.74 2.73 15.97
N ILE A 148 -9.90 3.53 15.28
CA ILE A 148 -10.12 4.98 15.10
C ILE A 148 -10.41 5.30 13.63
N ALA A 149 -9.57 4.86 12.72
CA ALA A 149 -9.70 5.11 11.30
C ALA A 149 -9.45 3.83 10.48
N LYS A 150 -10.16 3.71 9.37
CA LYS A 150 -10.02 2.57 8.44
C LYS A 150 -9.40 3.05 7.14
N PRO A 151 -8.19 2.60 6.79
CA PRO A 151 -7.51 3.06 5.58
C PRO A 151 -8.34 2.94 4.29
N GLY A 152 -9.11 1.88 4.14
CA GLY A 152 -9.98 1.68 2.98
C GLY A 152 -11.05 2.76 2.77
N ASN A 153 -11.32 3.59 3.80
CA ASN A 153 -12.38 4.60 3.75
C ASN A 153 -11.89 6.01 3.39
N PHE A 154 -10.58 6.29 3.46
CA PHE A 154 -10.06 7.65 3.22
C PHE A 154 -9.15 7.76 1.98
N GLY A 155 -9.17 6.76 1.11
CA GLY A 155 -8.59 6.93 -0.23
C GLY A 155 -7.68 5.81 -0.71
N PRO A 156 -6.75 5.23 0.09
CA PRO A 156 -5.81 4.22 -0.39
C PRO A 156 -6.47 3.03 -1.08
N ASP A 157 -5.80 2.49 -2.08
CA ASP A 157 -6.30 1.35 -2.88
C ASP A 157 -5.70 0.02 -2.44
N VAL A 158 -4.45 0.04 -1.99
CA VAL A 158 -3.71 -1.11 -1.45
C VAL A 158 -3.01 -0.70 -0.16
N CYS A 159 -2.97 -1.62 0.79
CA CYS A 159 -2.24 -1.42 2.05
C CYS A 159 -1.59 -2.74 2.48
N HIS A 160 -0.30 -2.72 2.84
CA HIS A 160 0.27 -3.85 3.57
C HIS A 160 0.20 -3.63 5.08
N ILE A 161 0.19 -4.72 5.82
CA ILE A 161 0.00 -4.72 7.27
C ILE A 161 1.05 -5.63 7.89
N ASN A 162 1.79 -5.17 8.91
CA ASN A 162 2.71 -6.03 9.63
C ASN A 162 2.06 -6.56 10.91
N LEU A 163 1.69 -7.85 10.91
CA LEU A 163 1.06 -8.46 12.09
C LEU A 163 1.98 -8.50 13.32
N HIS A 164 3.29 -8.52 13.09
CA HIS A 164 4.32 -8.51 14.13
C HIS A 164 4.63 -7.12 14.71
N LYS A 165 3.95 -6.07 14.28
CA LYS A 165 4.06 -4.70 14.84
C LYS A 165 2.80 -4.31 15.59
N THR A 166 1.68 -4.24 14.92
CA THR A 166 0.39 -3.82 15.50
C THR A 166 -0.35 -4.94 16.20
N PHE A 167 -0.12 -6.18 15.79
CA PHE A 167 -0.84 -7.37 16.28
C PHE A 167 0.09 -8.32 17.05
N CYS A 168 -0.48 -9.35 17.67
CA CYS A 168 0.20 -10.18 18.69
C CYS A 168 0.99 -11.37 18.14
N ILE A 169 1.48 -11.35 16.91
CA ILE A 169 2.33 -12.44 16.44
C ILE A 169 3.80 -12.24 16.86
N PRO A 170 4.55 -13.32 17.11
CA PRO A 170 5.98 -13.21 17.38
C PRO A 170 6.74 -12.77 16.13
N HIS A 171 7.90 -12.13 16.33
CA HIS A 171 8.81 -11.72 15.26
C HIS A 171 10.18 -12.38 15.36
N GLY A 172 10.39 -13.25 16.33
CA GLY A 172 11.56 -14.11 16.47
C GLY A 172 12.89 -13.35 16.51
N GLY A 173 12.95 -12.18 17.14
CA GLY A 173 14.16 -11.36 17.17
C GLY A 173 14.47 -10.66 15.84
N GLY A 174 13.46 -10.46 14.98
CA GLY A 174 13.58 -9.86 13.67
C GLY A 174 13.39 -10.86 12.51
N GLY A 175 12.99 -12.08 12.84
CA GLY A 175 12.80 -13.21 11.91
C GLY A 175 11.36 -13.34 11.41
N PRO A 176 10.68 -14.47 11.69
CA PRO A 176 9.40 -14.80 11.08
C PRO A 176 8.32 -13.78 11.43
N GLY A 177 7.80 -13.12 10.39
CA GLY A 177 6.74 -12.15 10.49
C GLY A 177 5.66 -12.43 9.46
N MET A 178 4.73 -11.50 9.32
CA MET A 178 3.68 -11.53 8.33
C MET A 178 3.46 -10.12 7.76
N GLY A 179 3.26 -10.05 6.46
CA GLY A 179 2.96 -8.79 5.76
C GLY A 179 1.72 -8.92 4.86
N PRO A 180 0.53 -9.25 5.41
CA PRO A 180 -0.68 -9.32 4.61
C PRO A 180 -0.89 -8.05 3.79
N ILE A 181 -1.45 -8.19 2.60
CA ILE A 181 -1.92 -7.07 1.81
C ILE A 181 -3.44 -7.04 1.74
N ALA A 182 -3.97 -5.84 1.84
CA ALA A 182 -5.38 -5.55 1.72
C ALA A 182 -5.62 -4.57 0.56
N CYS A 183 -6.75 -4.68 -0.14
CA CYS A 183 -7.03 -3.80 -1.26
C CYS A 183 -8.52 -3.52 -1.45
N LYS A 184 -8.82 -2.45 -2.21
CA LYS A 184 -10.16 -2.14 -2.69
C LYS A 184 -10.67 -3.19 -3.67
N LYS A 185 -11.99 -3.21 -3.88
CA LYS A 185 -12.71 -4.22 -4.66
C LYS A 185 -12.17 -4.41 -6.08
N HIS A 186 -11.85 -3.33 -6.77
CA HIS A 186 -11.37 -3.38 -8.16
C HIS A 186 -10.00 -4.05 -8.32
N LEU A 187 -9.22 -4.14 -7.23
CA LEU A 187 -7.89 -4.76 -7.21
C LEU A 187 -7.90 -6.21 -6.68
N GLU A 188 -9.01 -6.67 -6.13
CA GLU A 188 -9.09 -7.96 -5.43
C GLU A 188 -8.72 -9.16 -6.31
N ILE A 189 -9.04 -9.10 -7.60
CA ILE A 189 -8.74 -10.18 -8.56
C ILE A 189 -7.25 -10.39 -8.80
N PHE A 190 -6.43 -9.39 -8.51
CA PHE A 190 -4.96 -9.41 -8.69
C PHE A 190 -4.21 -9.83 -7.44
N LEU A 191 -4.89 -10.02 -6.30
CA LEU A 191 -4.26 -10.48 -5.07
C LEU A 191 -3.59 -11.84 -5.28
N PRO A 192 -2.40 -12.07 -4.68
CA PRO A 192 -1.75 -13.38 -4.74
C PRO A 192 -2.64 -14.44 -4.09
N LYS A 193 -2.83 -15.55 -4.81
CA LYS A 193 -3.64 -16.70 -4.43
C LYS A 193 -2.79 -17.95 -4.45
N HIS A 194 -3.21 -18.96 -3.70
CA HIS A 194 -2.53 -20.25 -3.74
C HIS A 194 -3.04 -21.06 -4.94
N SER A 195 -2.17 -21.32 -5.91
CA SER A 195 -2.53 -22.01 -7.16
C SER A 195 -2.61 -23.54 -7.05
N VAL A 196 -2.26 -24.11 -5.91
CA VAL A 196 -2.07 -25.57 -5.73
C VAL A 196 -3.29 -26.27 -5.13
N ILE A 197 -4.30 -25.54 -4.70
CA ILE A 197 -5.51 -26.14 -4.14
C ILE A 197 -6.54 -26.26 -5.27
N LYS A 198 -6.75 -27.49 -5.76
CA LYS A 198 -7.98 -27.82 -6.48
C LYS A 198 -9.15 -27.72 -5.50
N ASP A 199 -10.15 -26.95 -5.87
CA ASP A 199 -11.43 -26.92 -5.18
C ASP A 199 -12.13 -28.29 -5.30
#